data_6814c07bdd6310f6c230815927e9e1e4
#
_entry.id   6814c07bdd6310f6c230815927e9e1e4
#
_cell.length_a   1.000
_cell.length_b   1.000
_cell.length_c   1.000
_cell.angle_alpha   90.00
_cell.angle_beta   90.00
_cell.angle_gamma   90.00
#
_symmetry.space_group_name_H-M   'P 1'
#
loop_
_entity.id
_entity.type
_entity.pdbx_description
1 polymer ?
#
loop_
_entity_poly.entity_id
_entity_poly.type
_entity_poly.pdbx_seq_one_letter_code
_entity_poly.pdbx_strand_id
1 'polypeptide(L)'
;CLFFFSDSPEKKGVKPYGWLKSDFKSEEKSMIWSKINQKLIFKTDSFWHLVNIHFWGCVGHAVILVAVIPMAVNQGLSLVQASGVLSIIAVVSISSRFAAPIIGDKYGSKPIIFLSFLGQGLSVLILLGANSIFDFYLFAFLFGIPYGGEGTVIPVINKQYYGRFPMGTTYGWQLFGAGIGMAIGGFIPGILFDISGSYVLAIWVSSISSLWGALIVLMLRKTDNEIVEYSTN
;
A
#
# COMPACT_ATOMS: atom_id res chain seq x y z
N CYS A 1 29.49 -5.96 11.39
CA CYS A 1 28.83 -4.92 10.57
C CYS A 1 28.33 -3.73 11.39
N LEU A 2 27.90 -3.92 12.67
CA LEU A 2 27.33 -2.84 13.51
C LEU A 2 28.27 -1.67 13.80
N PHE A 3 29.58 -1.84 13.76
CA PHE A 3 30.56 -0.78 14.01
C PHE A 3 30.72 0.23 12.88
N PHE A 4 30.26 -0.06 11.69
CA PHE A 4 30.42 0.81 10.51
C PHE A 4 29.17 1.62 10.18
N PHE A 5 28.02 1.24 10.71
CA PHE A 5 26.74 1.91 10.46
C PHE A 5 26.39 2.85 11.61
N SER A 6 26.12 4.09 11.29
CA SER A 6 25.54 5.08 12.21
C SER A 6 24.05 5.18 11.92
N ASP A 7 23.24 5.32 12.97
CA ASP A 7 21.77 5.42 12.85
C ASP A 7 21.31 6.66 12.07
N SER A 8 22.18 7.69 12.00
CA SER A 8 21.86 8.90 11.25
C SER A 8 23.13 9.59 10.74
N PRO A 9 23.05 10.27 9.58
CA PRO A 9 24.16 11.05 9.03
C PRO A 9 24.66 12.15 9.98
N GLU A 10 23.75 12.73 10.77
CA GLU A 10 24.01 13.83 11.70
C GLU A 10 25.00 13.40 12.81
N LYS A 11 24.92 12.15 13.28
CA LYS A 11 25.88 11.57 14.23
C LYS A 11 27.31 11.54 13.70
N LYS A 12 27.48 11.59 12.38
CA LYS A 12 28.78 11.69 11.70
C LYS A 12 29.10 13.11 11.22
N GLY A 13 28.29 14.10 11.60
CA GLY A 13 28.49 15.50 11.19
C GLY A 13 28.24 15.78 9.71
N VAL A 14 27.58 14.85 8.99
CA VAL A 14 27.27 14.98 7.56
C VAL A 14 25.77 15.19 7.35
N LYS A 15 25.42 16.02 6.36
CA LYS A 15 24.04 16.19 5.94
C LYS A 15 23.63 15.06 5.00
N PRO A 16 22.35 14.61 5.02
CA PRO A 16 21.85 13.63 4.06
C PRO A 16 22.06 14.09 2.61
N TYR A 17 22.39 13.17 1.71
CA TYR A 17 22.51 13.47 0.29
C TYR A 17 21.16 13.98 -0.26
N GLY A 18 21.20 15.06 -1.02
CA GLY A 18 19.96 15.67 -1.58
C GLY A 18 19.19 16.57 -0.62
N TRP A 19 19.78 16.96 0.52
CA TRP A 19 19.15 17.83 1.49
C TRP A 19 18.77 19.20 0.89
N LEU A 20 17.47 19.47 0.81
CA LEU A 20 16.91 20.70 0.26
C LEU A 20 16.33 21.58 1.38
N LYS A 21 16.16 22.89 1.12
CA LYS A 21 15.48 23.81 2.06
C LYS A 21 14.05 23.38 2.44
N SER A 22 13.39 22.59 1.59
CA SER A 22 12.10 21.95 1.89
C SER A 22 12.16 20.95 3.05
N ASP A 23 13.34 20.38 3.32
CA ASP A 23 13.53 19.43 4.42
C ASP A 23 13.49 20.10 5.80
N PHE A 24 13.71 21.43 5.89
CA PHE A 24 13.49 22.19 7.13
C PHE A 24 12.04 22.09 7.63
N LYS A 25 11.05 22.21 6.75
CA LYS A 25 9.63 22.03 7.14
C LYS A 25 9.35 20.62 7.62
N SER A 26 10.00 19.63 7.01
CA SER A 26 9.88 18.22 7.44
C SER A 26 10.55 17.97 8.77
N GLU A 27 11.70 18.60 9.06
CA GLU A 27 12.38 18.49 10.36
C GLU A 27 11.64 19.24 11.45
N GLU A 28 11.14 20.44 11.18
CA GLU A 28 10.32 21.21 12.12
C GLU A 28 9.04 20.44 12.50
N LYS A 29 8.34 19.90 11.52
CA LYS A 29 7.19 19.01 11.70
C LYS A 29 7.56 17.77 12.50
N SER A 30 8.69 17.16 12.21
CA SER A 30 9.25 16.00 12.90
C SER A 30 9.59 16.32 14.37
N MET A 31 10.13 17.49 14.64
CA MET A 31 10.39 17.95 16.03
C MET A 31 9.10 18.22 16.80
N ILE A 32 8.08 18.79 16.17
CA ILE A 32 6.77 19.01 16.79
C ILE A 32 6.17 17.65 17.19
N TRP A 33 6.12 16.70 16.29
CA TRP A 33 5.60 15.35 16.57
C TRP A 33 6.43 14.57 17.57
N SER A 34 7.75 14.78 17.65
CA SER A 34 8.60 14.15 18.68
C SER A 34 8.34 14.67 20.08
N LYS A 35 7.89 15.94 20.21
CA LYS A 35 7.49 16.55 21.47
C LYS A 35 6.05 16.21 21.87
N ILE A 36 5.20 15.83 20.91
CA ILE A 36 3.83 15.38 21.17
C ILE A 36 3.91 13.95 21.71
N ASN A 37 3.30 13.74 22.88
CA ASN A 37 3.21 12.42 23.49
C ASN A 37 2.67 11.42 22.45
N GLN A 38 3.36 10.28 22.25
CA GLN A 38 2.95 9.22 21.29
C GLN A 38 1.48 8.82 21.44
N LYS A 39 0.92 8.93 22.66
CA LYS A 39 -0.51 8.69 22.91
C LYS A 39 -1.45 9.62 22.13
N LEU A 40 -0.99 10.81 21.73
CA LEU A 40 -1.81 11.74 20.93
C LEU A 40 -1.90 11.31 19.47
N ILE A 41 -0.86 10.67 18.93
CA ILE A 41 -0.87 10.15 17.55
C ILE A 41 -2.01 9.15 17.37
N PHE A 42 -2.21 8.26 18.34
CA PHE A 42 -3.28 7.26 18.30
C PHE A 42 -4.70 7.85 18.40
N LYS A 43 -4.83 9.13 18.76
CA LYS A 43 -6.12 9.84 18.80
C LYS A 43 -6.44 10.54 17.47
N THR A 44 -5.48 10.62 16.54
CA THR A 44 -5.71 11.27 15.24
C THR A 44 -6.48 10.36 14.30
N ASP A 45 -7.46 10.91 13.58
CA ASP A 45 -8.22 10.19 12.57
C ASP A 45 -7.30 9.68 11.44
N SER A 46 -6.34 10.51 11.03
CA SER A 46 -5.38 10.17 9.98
C SER A 46 -4.55 8.94 10.31
N PHE A 47 -4.23 8.70 11.60
CA PHE A 47 -3.50 7.50 12.01
C PHE A 47 -4.30 6.24 11.69
N TRP A 48 -5.55 6.19 12.12
CA TRP A 48 -6.41 5.03 11.89
C TRP A 48 -6.81 4.89 10.43
N HIS A 49 -6.98 6.00 9.70
CA HIS A 49 -7.17 5.95 8.25
C HIS A 49 -5.98 5.32 7.55
N LEU A 50 -4.74 5.69 7.88
CA LEU A 50 -3.54 5.12 7.27
C LEU A 50 -3.37 3.62 7.59
N VAL A 51 -3.67 3.20 8.83
CA VAL A 51 -3.69 1.78 9.21
C VAL A 51 -4.74 1.01 8.40
N ASN A 52 -5.97 1.55 8.30
CA ASN A 52 -7.05 0.93 7.55
C ASN A 52 -6.79 0.87 6.04
N ILE A 53 -6.22 1.93 5.46
CA ILE A 53 -5.83 1.97 4.05
C ILE A 53 -4.87 0.80 3.75
N HIS A 54 -3.83 0.63 4.57
CA HIS A 54 -2.86 -0.44 4.37
C HIS A 54 -3.47 -1.83 4.63
N PHE A 55 -4.32 -1.96 5.64
CA PHE A 55 -5.05 -3.20 5.91
C PHE A 55 -5.91 -3.63 4.72
N TRP A 56 -6.82 -2.76 4.24
CA TRP A 56 -7.75 -3.10 3.16
C TRP A 56 -7.05 -3.29 1.82
N GLY A 57 -5.99 -2.53 1.53
CA GLY A 57 -5.13 -2.77 0.37
C GLY A 57 -4.52 -4.17 0.42
N CYS A 58 -3.95 -4.54 1.57
CA CYS A 58 -3.37 -5.87 1.76
C CYS A 58 -4.39 -7.01 1.67
N VAL A 59 -5.61 -6.84 2.20
CA VAL A 59 -6.70 -7.81 1.96
C VAL A 59 -6.97 -7.94 0.47
N GLY A 60 -7.16 -6.81 -0.23
CA GLY A 60 -7.53 -6.78 -1.65
C GLY A 60 -6.52 -7.53 -2.52
N HIS A 61 -5.24 -7.17 -2.43
CA HIS A 61 -4.24 -7.82 -3.28
C HIS A 61 -3.89 -9.25 -2.83
N ALA A 62 -3.89 -9.56 -1.53
CA ALA A 62 -3.58 -10.92 -1.06
C ALA A 62 -4.60 -11.93 -1.54
N VAL A 63 -5.91 -11.60 -1.51
CA VAL A 63 -6.98 -12.45 -2.03
C VAL A 63 -6.70 -12.86 -3.47
N ILE A 64 -6.39 -11.90 -4.33
CA ILE A 64 -6.26 -12.21 -5.76
C ILE A 64 -4.91 -12.85 -6.10
N LEU A 65 -3.83 -12.48 -5.41
CA LEU A 65 -2.53 -13.09 -5.64
C LEU A 65 -2.50 -14.58 -5.28
N VAL A 66 -3.28 -14.99 -4.26
CA VAL A 66 -3.44 -16.41 -3.90
C VAL A 66 -4.39 -17.12 -4.87
N ALA A 67 -5.49 -16.46 -5.28
CA ALA A 67 -6.54 -17.08 -6.10
C ALA A 67 -6.16 -17.23 -7.58
N VAL A 68 -5.32 -16.34 -8.13
CA VAL A 68 -5.17 -16.20 -9.58
C VAL A 68 -4.57 -17.43 -10.27
N ILE A 69 -3.61 -18.12 -9.64
CA ILE A 69 -3.02 -19.33 -10.21
C ILE A 69 -4.04 -20.47 -10.28
N PRO A 70 -4.66 -20.90 -9.14
CA PRO A 70 -5.66 -21.95 -9.21
C PRO A 70 -6.88 -21.57 -10.07
N MET A 71 -7.25 -20.29 -10.11
CA MET A 71 -8.29 -19.81 -11.03
C MET A 71 -7.92 -20.02 -12.50
N ALA A 72 -6.71 -19.67 -12.90
CA ALA A 72 -6.23 -19.86 -14.28
C ALA A 72 -6.14 -21.35 -14.64
N VAL A 73 -5.69 -22.19 -13.72
CA VAL A 73 -5.65 -23.64 -13.92
C VAL A 73 -7.06 -24.22 -14.09
N ASN A 74 -8.04 -23.76 -13.29
CA ASN A 74 -9.44 -24.18 -13.43
C ASN A 74 -10.06 -23.77 -14.77
N GLN A 75 -9.53 -22.73 -15.42
CA GLN A 75 -9.91 -22.33 -16.78
C GLN A 75 -9.13 -23.09 -17.87
N GLY A 76 -8.37 -24.12 -17.50
CA GLY A 76 -7.66 -25.00 -18.43
C GLY A 76 -6.26 -24.52 -18.84
N LEU A 77 -5.71 -23.48 -18.21
CA LEU A 77 -4.35 -23.07 -18.47
C LEU A 77 -3.37 -24.06 -17.82
N SER A 78 -2.23 -24.30 -18.47
CA SER A 78 -1.15 -25.08 -17.83
C SER A 78 -0.60 -24.34 -16.62
N LEU A 79 -0.01 -25.08 -15.66
CA LEU A 79 0.59 -24.49 -14.46
C LEU A 79 1.67 -23.45 -14.80
N VAL A 80 2.43 -23.67 -15.88
CA VAL A 80 3.45 -22.72 -16.36
C VAL A 80 2.81 -21.42 -16.83
N GLN A 81 1.73 -21.49 -17.60
CA GLN A 81 1.00 -20.31 -18.05
C GLN A 81 0.36 -19.56 -16.86
N ALA A 82 -0.27 -20.29 -15.95
CA ALA A 82 -0.86 -19.71 -14.74
C ALA A 82 0.18 -19.01 -13.85
N SER A 83 1.36 -19.61 -13.66
CA SER A 83 2.48 -18.99 -12.91
C SER A 83 3.04 -17.74 -13.61
N GLY A 84 2.95 -17.69 -14.94
CA GLY A 84 3.30 -16.52 -15.74
C GLY A 84 2.52 -15.26 -15.35
N VAL A 85 1.29 -15.40 -14.84
CA VAL A 85 0.46 -14.29 -14.38
C VAL A 85 1.16 -13.54 -13.23
N LEU A 86 1.64 -14.26 -12.20
CA LEU A 86 2.38 -13.64 -11.09
C LEU A 86 3.72 -13.06 -11.54
N SER A 87 4.39 -13.70 -12.51
CA SER A 87 5.64 -13.20 -13.06
C SER A 87 5.44 -11.86 -13.77
N ILE A 88 4.37 -11.71 -14.55
CA ILE A 88 4.02 -10.45 -15.20
C ILE A 88 3.70 -9.38 -14.17
N ILE A 89 2.88 -9.68 -13.16
CA ILE A 89 2.59 -8.74 -12.06
C ILE A 89 3.90 -8.27 -11.41
N ALA A 90 4.82 -9.19 -11.08
CA ALA A 90 6.08 -8.87 -10.46
C ALA A 90 6.95 -7.95 -11.34
N VAL A 91 7.15 -8.29 -12.61
CA VAL A 91 7.97 -7.52 -13.55
C VAL A 91 7.37 -6.13 -13.79
N VAL A 92 6.07 -6.04 -14.05
CA VAL A 92 5.38 -4.77 -14.29
C VAL A 92 5.43 -3.88 -13.04
N SER A 93 5.27 -4.47 -11.85
CA SER A 93 5.32 -3.72 -10.59
C SER A 93 6.68 -3.05 -10.33
N ILE A 94 7.77 -3.56 -10.90
CA ILE A 94 9.10 -2.95 -10.74
C ILE A 94 9.09 -1.49 -11.23
N SER A 95 8.52 -1.22 -12.40
CA SER A 95 8.48 0.12 -12.97
C SER A 95 7.76 1.12 -12.06
N SER A 96 6.61 0.73 -11.53
CA SER A 96 5.81 1.58 -10.65
C SER A 96 6.43 1.74 -9.25
N ARG A 97 7.17 0.74 -8.75
CA ARG A 97 7.92 0.84 -7.49
C ARG A 97 8.99 1.94 -7.52
N PHE A 98 9.58 2.20 -8.67
CA PHE A 98 10.51 3.33 -8.85
C PHE A 98 9.79 4.64 -9.14
N ALA A 99 8.80 4.63 -10.02
CA ALA A 99 8.12 5.84 -10.46
C ALA A 99 7.21 6.45 -9.39
N ALA A 100 6.44 5.65 -8.68
CA ALA A 100 5.39 6.12 -7.78
C ALA A 100 5.91 6.97 -6.59
N PRO A 101 7.02 6.63 -5.90
CA PRO A 101 7.57 7.49 -4.86
C PRO A 101 8.03 8.85 -5.40
N ILE A 102 8.69 8.87 -6.57
CA ILE A 102 9.17 10.10 -7.21
C ILE A 102 8.00 11.02 -7.57
N ILE A 103 6.93 10.45 -8.13
CA ILE A 103 5.71 11.18 -8.45
C ILE A 103 5.01 11.64 -7.15
N GLY A 104 5.02 10.79 -6.12
CA GLY A 104 4.47 11.08 -4.79
C GLY A 104 5.17 12.23 -4.06
N ASP A 105 6.46 12.33 -4.20
CA ASP A 105 7.23 13.46 -3.66
C ASP A 105 6.89 14.77 -4.39
N LYS A 106 6.61 14.73 -5.69
CA LYS A 106 6.31 15.91 -6.51
C LYS A 106 4.86 16.38 -6.42
N TYR A 107 3.91 15.46 -6.48
CA TYR A 107 2.47 15.77 -6.58
C TYR A 107 1.67 15.40 -5.31
N GLY A 108 2.33 14.85 -4.32
CA GLY A 108 1.72 14.30 -3.10
C GLY A 108 1.37 12.82 -3.25
N SER A 109 1.46 12.10 -2.14
CA SER A 109 1.24 10.64 -2.11
C SER A 109 -0.23 10.26 -2.15
N LYS A 110 -1.13 11.11 -1.63
CA LYS A 110 -2.58 10.84 -1.56
C LYS A 110 -3.20 10.46 -2.91
N PRO A 111 -3.04 11.25 -4.00
CA PRO A 111 -3.63 10.89 -5.30
C PRO A 111 -3.06 9.60 -5.87
N ILE A 112 -1.77 9.30 -5.61
CA ILE A 112 -1.13 8.10 -6.14
C ILE A 112 -1.66 6.85 -5.45
N ILE A 113 -1.80 6.87 -4.12
CA ILE A 113 -2.39 5.76 -3.37
C ILE A 113 -3.85 5.55 -3.77
N PHE A 114 -4.61 6.64 -3.95
CA PHE A 114 -5.99 6.56 -4.45
C PHE A 114 -6.06 5.86 -5.81
N LEU A 115 -5.24 6.29 -6.77
CA LEU A 115 -5.20 5.68 -8.11
C LEU A 115 -4.69 4.24 -8.07
N SER A 116 -3.76 3.92 -7.17
CA SER A 116 -3.29 2.55 -6.98
C SER A 116 -4.41 1.63 -6.50
N PHE A 117 -5.16 2.01 -5.49
CA PHE A 117 -6.28 1.19 -5.02
C PHE A 117 -7.43 1.12 -6.01
N LEU A 118 -7.76 2.23 -6.66
CA LEU A 118 -8.78 2.26 -7.71
C LEU A 118 -8.37 1.33 -8.87
N GLY A 119 -7.12 1.44 -9.34
CA GLY A 119 -6.60 0.60 -10.42
C GLY A 119 -6.58 -0.88 -10.05
N GLN A 120 -6.19 -1.25 -8.83
CA GLN A 120 -6.25 -2.63 -8.36
C GLN A 120 -7.69 -3.15 -8.33
N GLY A 121 -8.60 -2.41 -7.69
CA GLY A 121 -10.00 -2.83 -7.58
C GLY A 121 -10.69 -3.00 -8.93
N LEU A 122 -10.42 -2.13 -9.89
CA LEU A 122 -11.03 -2.21 -11.22
C LEU A 122 -10.39 -3.31 -12.09
N SER A 123 -9.07 -3.46 -12.05
CA SER A 123 -8.38 -4.47 -12.86
C SER A 123 -8.76 -5.91 -12.49
N VAL A 124 -9.01 -6.17 -11.20
CA VAL A 124 -9.45 -7.48 -10.72
C VAL A 124 -10.78 -7.92 -11.35
N LEU A 125 -11.66 -6.98 -11.68
CA LEU A 125 -12.97 -7.29 -12.30
C LEU A 125 -12.85 -7.90 -13.69
N ILE A 126 -11.71 -7.73 -14.37
CA ILE A 126 -11.42 -8.40 -15.67
C ILE A 126 -11.51 -9.92 -15.51
N LEU A 127 -11.14 -10.44 -14.34
CA LEU A 127 -11.14 -11.88 -14.07
C LEU A 127 -12.56 -12.49 -13.99
N LEU A 128 -13.61 -11.70 -13.87
CA LEU A 128 -15.00 -12.19 -13.92
C LEU A 128 -15.35 -12.82 -15.27
N GLY A 129 -14.75 -12.33 -16.36
CA GLY A 129 -14.96 -12.85 -17.72
C GLY A 129 -13.74 -13.56 -18.30
N ALA A 130 -12.67 -13.75 -17.53
CA ALA A 130 -11.43 -14.33 -18.04
C ALA A 130 -11.59 -15.81 -18.37
N ASN A 131 -11.31 -16.16 -19.64
CA ASN A 131 -11.38 -17.52 -20.14
C ASN A 131 -10.19 -17.90 -21.03
N SER A 132 -9.27 -16.97 -21.24
CA SER A 132 -8.08 -17.17 -22.07
C SER A 132 -6.81 -16.69 -21.36
N ILE A 133 -5.65 -17.18 -21.80
CA ILE A 133 -4.34 -16.72 -21.30
C ILE A 133 -4.18 -15.19 -21.48
N PHE A 134 -4.74 -14.63 -22.53
CA PHE A 134 -4.68 -13.20 -22.80
C PHE A 134 -5.39 -12.39 -21.71
N ASP A 135 -6.55 -12.82 -21.25
CA ASP A 135 -7.33 -12.12 -20.22
C ASP A 135 -6.57 -12.09 -18.89
N PHE A 136 -5.97 -13.24 -18.51
CA PHE A 136 -5.14 -13.32 -17.31
C PHE A 136 -3.87 -12.45 -17.39
N TYR A 137 -3.23 -12.41 -18.56
CA TYR A 137 -2.04 -11.58 -18.76
C TYR A 137 -2.37 -10.10 -18.86
N LEU A 138 -3.51 -9.74 -19.46
CA LEU A 138 -4.03 -8.38 -19.46
C LEU A 138 -4.32 -7.91 -18.03
N PHE A 139 -5.02 -8.74 -17.24
CA PHE A 139 -5.21 -8.48 -15.81
C PHE A 139 -3.86 -8.25 -15.13
N ALA A 140 -2.90 -9.16 -15.30
CA ALA A 140 -1.60 -9.09 -14.65
C ALA A 140 -0.85 -7.80 -14.95
N PHE A 141 -0.89 -7.35 -16.20
CA PHE A 141 -0.29 -6.09 -16.63
C PHE A 141 -0.97 -4.88 -15.99
N LEU A 142 -2.31 -4.81 -16.05
CA LEU A 142 -3.08 -3.68 -15.52
C LEU A 142 -3.06 -3.64 -13.99
N PHE A 143 -3.03 -4.80 -13.32
CA PHE A 143 -2.94 -4.90 -11.86
C PHE A 143 -1.51 -4.61 -11.35
N GLY A 144 -0.48 -5.03 -12.07
CA GLY A 144 0.91 -4.91 -11.65
C GLY A 144 1.37 -3.47 -11.44
N ILE A 145 0.90 -2.53 -12.27
CA ILE A 145 1.25 -1.10 -12.15
C ILE A 145 0.75 -0.53 -10.81
N PRO A 146 -0.54 -0.53 -10.50
CA PRO A 146 -1.05 0.00 -9.24
C PRO A 146 -0.57 -0.77 -8.00
N TYR A 147 -0.40 -2.08 -8.10
CA TYR A 147 0.15 -2.91 -7.03
C TYR A 147 1.57 -2.48 -6.61
N GLY A 148 2.46 -2.22 -7.57
CA GLY A 148 3.80 -1.75 -7.28
C GLY A 148 3.81 -0.34 -6.67
N GLY A 149 2.93 0.53 -7.12
CA GLY A 149 2.79 1.90 -6.62
C GLY A 149 2.33 1.96 -5.16
N GLU A 150 1.34 1.17 -4.78
CA GLU A 150 0.84 1.08 -3.41
C GLU A 150 1.97 0.82 -2.41
N GLY A 151 2.67 -0.31 -2.56
CA GLY A 151 3.64 -0.77 -1.58
C GLY A 151 4.81 0.19 -1.32
N THR A 152 5.13 1.05 -2.28
CA THR A 152 6.25 1.99 -2.16
C THR A 152 5.83 3.40 -1.71
N VAL A 153 4.58 3.79 -1.93
CA VAL A 153 4.09 5.13 -1.55
C VAL A 153 3.53 5.17 -0.13
N ILE A 154 3.12 4.04 0.46
CA ILE A 154 2.64 3.99 1.86
C ILE A 154 3.66 4.54 2.87
N PRO A 155 4.96 4.16 2.87
CA PRO A 155 5.93 4.79 3.76
C PRO A 155 6.15 6.27 3.45
N VAL A 156 6.00 6.69 2.19
CA VAL A 156 6.13 8.10 1.80
C VAL A 156 4.99 8.94 2.39
N ILE A 157 3.74 8.48 2.28
CA ILE A 157 2.59 9.18 2.87
C ILE A 157 2.70 9.21 4.40
N ASN A 158 3.13 8.13 5.04
CA ASN A 158 3.37 8.12 6.48
C ASN A 158 4.38 9.21 6.89
N LYS A 159 5.48 9.34 6.15
CA LYS A 159 6.48 10.41 6.35
C LYS A 159 5.89 11.80 6.12
N GLN A 160 5.02 11.97 5.11
CA GLN A 160 4.36 13.24 4.83
C GLN A 160 3.40 13.66 5.97
N TYR A 161 2.75 12.69 6.62
CA TYR A 161 1.83 12.95 7.74
C TYR A 161 2.55 13.18 9.07
N TYR A 162 3.53 12.35 9.42
CA TYR A 162 4.13 12.34 10.76
C TYR A 162 5.60 12.76 10.81
N GLY A 163 6.26 12.93 9.66
CA GLY A 163 7.69 13.23 9.62
C GLY A 163 8.55 11.98 9.87
N ARG A 164 9.82 12.20 10.24
CA ARG A 164 10.82 11.12 10.36
C ARG A 164 10.82 10.42 11.71
N PHE A 165 10.55 11.16 12.81
CA PHE A 165 10.83 10.68 14.16
C PHE A 165 9.86 9.59 14.66
N PRO A 166 8.52 9.70 14.51
CA PRO A 166 7.62 8.66 14.97
C PRO A 166 7.44 7.52 13.93
N MET A 167 8.25 7.52 12.85
CA MET A 167 8.06 6.59 11.72
C MET A 167 8.10 5.12 12.16
N GLY A 168 8.97 4.76 13.09
CA GLY A 168 9.04 3.40 13.62
C GLY A 168 7.71 2.96 14.26
N THR A 169 7.07 3.84 15.01
CA THR A 169 5.79 3.55 15.66
C THR A 169 4.63 3.64 14.68
N THR A 170 4.52 4.74 13.94
CA THR A 170 3.36 4.98 13.06
C THR A 170 3.32 4.00 11.88
N TYR A 171 4.46 3.79 11.24
CA TYR A 171 4.55 2.84 10.14
C TYR A 171 4.52 1.39 10.63
N GLY A 172 5.06 1.10 11.81
CA GLY A 172 4.98 -0.23 12.44
C GLY A 172 3.53 -0.67 12.66
N TRP A 173 2.64 0.20 13.13
CA TRP A 173 1.20 -0.09 13.23
C TRP A 173 0.53 -0.29 11.87
N GLN A 174 0.92 0.47 10.86
CA GLN A 174 0.44 0.26 9.49
C GLN A 174 0.86 -1.10 8.96
N LEU A 175 2.13 -1.51 9.19
CA LEU A 175 2.63 -2.83 8.80
C LEU A 175 1.95 -3.96 9.57
N PHE A 176 1.63 -3.74 10.85
CA PHE A 176 0.86 -4.71 11.63
C PHE A 176 -0.55 -4.91 11.04
N GLY A 177 -1.25 -3.81 10.74
CA GLY A 177 -2.54 -3.86 10.04
C GLY A 177 -2.44 -4.57 8.68
N ALA A 178 -1.41 -4.23 7.90
CA ALA A 178 -1.11 -4.89 6.63
C ALA A 178 -0.89 -6.39 6.77
N GLY A 179 -0.11 -6.81 7.77
CA GLY A 179 0.14 -8.23 8.06
C GLY A 179 -1.14 -9.00 8.37
N ILE A 180 -2.04 -8.43 9.19
CA ILE A 180 -3.36 -9.01 9.44
C ILE A 180 -4.17 -9.07 8.15
N GLY A 181 -4.17 -8.01 7.34
CA GLY A 181 -4.86 -7.97 6.05
C GLY A 181 -4.37 -9.05 5.08
N MET A 182 -3.05 -9.23 4.99
CA MET A 182 -2.45 -10.29 4.17
C MET A 182 -2.81 -11.70 4.67
N ALA A 183 -2.79 -11.90 5.98
CA ALA A 183 -3.18 -13.19 6.57
C ALA A 183 -4.63 -13.53 6.24
N ILE A 184 -5.56 -12.60 6.49
CA ILE A 184 -6.98 -12.77 6.17
C ILE A 184 -7.18 -12.98 4.66
N GLY A 185 -6.58 -12.13 3.83
CA GLY A 185 -6.67 -12.21 2.37
C GLY A 185 -6.08 -13.50 1.79
N GLY A 186 -5.06 -14.07 2.45
CA GLY A 186 -4.49 -15.36 2.06
C GLY A 186 -5.41 -16.56 2.29
N PHE A 187 -6.26 -16.52 3.33
CA PHE A 187 -7.21 -17.59 3.65
C PHE A 187 -8.54 -17.49 2.91
N ILE A 188 -9.04 -16.29 2.70
CA ILE A 188 -10.39 -16.04 2.14
C ILE A 188 -10.65 -16.77 0.82
N PRO A 189 -9.75 -16.76 -0.20
CA PRO A 189 -10.06 -17.37 -1.49
C PRO A 189 -10.32 -18.88 -1.41
N GLY A 190 -9.55 -19.59 -0.56
CA GLY A 190 -9.75 -21.02 -0.35
C GLY A 190 -11.11 -21.32 0.28
N ILE A 191 -11.46 -20.63 1.35
CA ILE A 191 -12.75 -20.79 2.05
C ILE A 191 -13.92 -20.47 1.11
N LEU A 192 -13.83 -19.38 0.36
CA LEU A 192 -14.89 -18.98 -0.57
C LEU A 192 -15.04 -19.99 -1.72
N PHE A 193 -13.95 -20.56 -2.19
CA PHE A 193 -13.99 -21.59 -3.20
C PHE A 193 -14.62 -22.90 -2.67
N ASP A 194 -14.24 -23.31 -1.45
CA ASP A 194 -14.79 -24.53 -0.84
C ASP A 194 -16.30 -24.45 -0.62
N ILE A 195 -16.83 -23.24 -0.36
CA ILE A 195 -18.27 -23.02 -0.12
C ILE A 195 -19.03 -22.87 -1.45
N SER A 196 -18.47 -22.16 -2.43
CA SER A 196 -19.20 -21.75 -3.66
C SER A 196 -18.83 -22.53 -4.91
N GLY A 197 -17.74 -23.28 -4.90
CA GLY A 197 -17.18 -23.95 -6.07
C GLY A 197 -16.61 -22.97 -7.13
N SER A 198 -16.45 -21.68 -6.79
CA SER A 198 -16.07 -20.63 -7.73
C SER A 198 -15.20 -19.56 -7.08
N TYR A 199 -14.33 -18.92 -7.88
CA TYR A 199 -13.54 -17.76 -7.44
C TYR A 199 -14.25 -16.41 -7.61
N VAL A 200 -15.49 -16.38 -8.09
CA VAL A 200 -16.25 -15.14 -8.31
C VAL A 200 -16.37 -14.31 -7.02
N LEU A 201 -16.66 -14.96 -5.89
CA LEU A 201 -16.72 -14.27 -4.60
C LEU A 201 -15.35 -13.70 -4.19
N ALA A 202 -14.26 -14.41 -4.46
CA ALA A 202 -12.91 -13.93 -4.17
C ALA A 202 -12.55 -12.68 -5.01
N ILE A 203 -12.97 -12.65 -6.28
CA ILE A 203 -12.81 -11.47 -7.15
C ILE A 203 -13.55 -10.27 -6.55
N TRP A 204 -14.81 -10.45 -6.13
CA TRP A 204 -15.58 -9.37 -5.51
C TRP A 204 -14.97 -8.89 -4.20
N VAL A 205 -14.55 -9.79 -3.32
CA VAL A 205 -13.89 -9.43 -2.06
C VAL A 205 -12.63 -8.63 -2.32
N SER A 206 -11.78 -9.05 -3.27
CA SER A 206 -10.57 -8.32 -3.66
C SER A 206 -10.89 -6.92 -4.19
N SER A 207 -11.84 -6.82 -5.12
CA SER A 207 -12.25 -5.55 -5.73
C SER A 207 -12.82 -4.60 -4.69
N ILE A 208 -13.79 -5.06 -3.89
CA ILE A 208 -14.46 -4.23 -2.87
C ILE A 208 -13.46 -3.78 -1.81
N SER A 209 -12.54 -4.64 -1.36
CA SER A 209 -11.51 -4.28 -0.37
C SER A 209 -10.60 -3.17 -0.90
N SER A 210 -10.12 -3.28 -2.14
CA SER A 210 -9.28 -2.26 -2.76
C SER A 210 -10.03 -0.94 -2.98
N LEU A 211 -11.27 -0.99 -3.48
CA LEU A 211 -12.11 0.20 -3.66
C LEU A 211 -12.47 0.86 -2.34
N TRP A 212 -12.71 0.07 -1.28
CA TRP A 212 -12.92 0.60 0.06
C TRP A 212 -11.67 1.31 0.59
N GLY A 213 -10.48 0.73 0.39
CA GLY A 213 -9.21 1.39 0.67
C GLY A 213 -9.09 2.73 -0.07
N ALA A 214 -9.48 2.79 -1.35
CA ALA A 214 -9.50 4.03 -2.13
C ALA A 214 -10.44 5.10 -1.51
N LEU A 215 -11.62 4.69 -1.05
CA LEU A 215 -12.56 5.60 -0.38
C LEU A 215 -11.99 6.15 0.93
N ILE A 216 -11.33 5.31 1.75
CA ILE A 216 -10.69 5.78 2.99
C ILE A 216 -9.57 6.79 2.67
N VAL A 217 -8.83 6.62 1.57
CA VAL A 217 -7.81 7.62 1.15
C VAL A 217 -8.43 9.00 0.94
N LEU A 218 -9.66 9.08 0.40
CA LEU A 218 -10.35 10.37 0.22
C LEU A 218 -10.68 11.05 1.56
N MET A 219 -10.92 10.27 2.63
CA MET A 219 -11.22 10.78 3.97
C MET A 219 -9.99 11.35 4.68
N LEU A 220 -8.76 11.06 4.22
CA LEU A 220 -7.55 11.63 4.80
C LEU A 220 -7.60 13.15 4.76
N ARG A 221 -7.49 13.79 5.94
CA ARG A 221 -7.41 15.24 6.08
C ARG A 221 -6.08 15.79 5.56
N LYS A 222 -6.00 17.08 5.28
CA LYS A 222 -4.71 17.74 4.98
C LYS A 222 -3.85 17.75 6.23
N THR A 223 -2.58 17.39 6.07
CA THR A 223 -1.61 17.25 7.16
C THR A 223 -1.45 18.49 8.04
N ASP A 224 -1.64 19.68 7.49
CA ASP A 224 -1.43 20.95 8.22
C ASP A 224 -2.56 21.25 9.22
N ASN A 225 -3.76 20.76 9.00
CA ASN A 225 -4.92 21.04 9.87
C ASN A 225 -4.90 20.22 11.16
N GLU A 226 -4.43 18.97 11.15
CA GLU A 226 -4.39 18.15 12.37
C GLU A 226 -3.33 18.59 13.35
N ILE A 227 -2.17 19.07 12.87
CA ILE A 227 -1.08 19.55 13.74
C ILE A 227 -1.50 20.80 14.52
N VAL A 228 -2.23 21.71 13.87
CA VAL A 228 -2.70 22.95 14.50
C VAL A 228 -3.75 22.63 15.56
N GLU A 229 -4.69 21.73 15.30
CA GLU A 229 -5.77 21.37 16.23
C GLU A 229 -5.23 20.71 17.51
N TYR A 230 -4.15 19.92 17.44
CA TYR A 230 -3.54 19.26 18.61
C TYR A 230 -2.45 20.10 19.31
N SER A 231 -1.97 21.19 18.71
CA SER A 231 -1.01 22.10 19.33
C SER A 231 -1.68 23.22 20.14
N THR A 232 -3.00 23.43 19.94
CA THR A 232 -3.82 24.47 20.59
C THR A 232 -4.68 23.95 21.75
N ASN A 233 -4.75 22.64 21.96
CA ASN A 233 -5.40 21.96 23.08
C ASN A 233 -4.37 21.28 23.99
#